data_b55bcc14eca5aa59b10d663a4ee16c24
#
_entry.id   b55bcc14eca5aa59b10d663a4ee16c24
#
_cell.length_a   1.000
_cell.length_b   1.000
_cell.length_c   1.000
_cell.angle_alpha   90.00
_cell.angle_beta   90.00
_cell.angle_gamma   90.00
#
_symmetry.space_group_name_H-M   'P 1'
#
loop_
_entity.id
_entity.type
_entity.pdbx_description
1 polymer ?
#
loop_
_entity_poly.entity_id
_entity_poly.type
_entity_poly.pdbx_seq_one_letter_code
_entity_poly.pdbx_strand_id
1 'polypeptide(L)'
;MLWANFLHIYQPPTQKPYWVKRVTEESYRKILADLKRVPSAKLTLNISAVLVELLDQNGCGDVIDDIRLLLERGQIELTGSAKFHPLLPKIPEDEVIRQIKLNEATLTKYFGDLFKPKGFFPPEMAFSIDVARIASQLGYKWIIVDELSFSRELGQLSYDNRYTVKGLDDFSIYFRERRMSYKILSGQLGTGNLLIQGLGDRLKRHEYLLTAMDGETFGHHRPGMEHLLYEIYTSKELETVLISDLVKEFPKPVPITPLPSTWALMEKDLEKNAPFARWLDPGNAIHEHQWELVNLAIEVVHRSDEKDPTFTKTREALDRAIHSDQFWWASAKPWWSLEMIEAGAKELKDVVAGATGATTQERERARSLYETIVFTGFEWQRTGLVEALSKQEDEEMRQRTDEGIPQLSPKEIDKIIANLRKEIASVVSREEYERAAQLRDRIKEIEKFQGDKTSHQ
;
A
#
# COMPACT_ATOMS: atom_id res chain seq x y z
N MET A 1 -19.37 -9.78 14.39
CA MET A 1 -18.84 -8.73 13.50
C MET A 1 -18.06 -9.39 12.38
N LEU A 2 -18.22 -8.93 11.15
CA LEU A 2 -17.45 -9.42 10.00
C LEU A 2 -16.14 -8.66 9.89
N TRP A 3 -15.02 -9.36 9.68
CA TRP A 3 -13.73 -8.73 9.42
C TRP A 3 -13.26 -9.00 8.00
N ALA A 4 -13.30 -7.96 7.16
CA ALA A 4 -12.75 -7.96 5.82
C ALA A 4 -11.31 -7.42 5.90
N ASN A 5 -10.33 -8.32 5.92
CA ASN A 5 -8.92 -7.94 5.92
C ASN A 5 -8.42 -7.80 4.48
N PHE A 6 -7.86 -6.64 4.18
CA PHE A 6 -7.21 -6.36 2.90
C PHE A 6 -5.72 -6.13 3.13
N LEU A 7 -4.90 -6.90 2.43
CA LEU A 7 -3.46 -6.69 2.41
C LEU A 7 -2.98 -6.37 0.99
N HIS A 8 -2.13 -5.36 0.90
CA HIS A 8 -1.40 -5.02 -0.30
C HIS A 8 0.04 -5.50 -0.15
N ILE A 9 0.55 -6.26 -1.11
CA ILE A 9 1.96 -6.64 -1.19
C ILE A 9 2.57 -6.17 -2.50
N TYR A 10 3.67 -5.44 -2.37
CA TYR A 10 4.34 -4.79 -3.48
C TYR A 10 5.83 -4.62 -3.20
N GLN A 11 6.61 -4.73 -4.26
CA GLN A 11 8.01 -4.28 -4.28
C GLN A 11 8.26 -3.57 -5.62
N PRO A 12 9.00 -2.46 -5.65
CA PRO A 12 9.24 -1.72 -6.88
C PRO A 12 10.02 -2.55 -7.92
N PRO A 13 9.87 -2.26 -9.22
CA PRO A 13 10.52 -3.01 -10.28
C PRO A 13 12.06 -2.97 -10.21
N THR A 14 12.61 -2.01 -9.48
CA THR A 14 14.04 -1.80 -9.25
C THR A 14 14.55 -2.47 -7.97
N GLN A 15 13.70 -3.25 -7.27
CA GLN A 15 14.05 -3.83 -5.98
C GLN A 15 15.21 -4.83 -6.10
N LYS A 16 16.18 -4.67 -5.19
CA LYS A 16 17.36 -5.55 -5.15
C LYS A 16 16.97 -6.97 -4.69
N PRO A 17 17.54 -8.05 -5.24
CA PRO A 17 17.24 -9.44 -4.90
C PRO A 17 17.31 -9.74 -3.39
N TYR A 18 18.23 -9.12 -2.69
CA TYR A 18 18.35 -9.24 -1.24
C TYR A 18 17.08 -8.84 -0.52
N TRP A 19 16.48 -7.69 -0.88
CA TRP A 19 15.27 -7.19 -0.24
C TRP A 19 14.04 -8.03 -0.60
N VAL A 20 13.93 -8.47 -1.86
CA VAL A 20 12.83 -9.36 -2.27
C VAL A 20 12.83 -10.62 -1.39
N LYS A 21 13.98 -11.28 -1.24
CA LYS A 21 14.11 -12.48 -0.40
C LYS A 21 13.83 -12.20 1.07
N ARG A 22 14.40 -11.11 1.59
CA ARG A 22 14.27 -10.74 3.00
C ARG A 22 12.80 -10.46 3.37
N VAL A 23 12.10 -9.62 2.60
CA VAL A 23 10.69 -9.31 2.84
C VAL A 23 9.83 -10.57 2.72
N THR A 24 10.13 -11.43 1.75
CA THR A 24 9.44 -12.71 1.58
C THR A 24 9.53 -13.58 2.84
N GLU A 25 10.72 -13.72 3.42
CA GLU A 25 10.93 -14.49 4.66
C GLU A 25 10.25 -13.84 5.87
N GLU A 26 10.41 -12.53 5.97
CA GLU A 26 9.97 -11.79 7.14
C GLU A 26 8.45 -11.62 7.21
N SER A 27 7.78 -11.59 6.06
CA SER A 27 6.35 -11.26 5.95
C SER A 27 5.56 -12.28 5.13
N TYR A 28 5.75 -12.38 3.82
CA TYR A 28 4.81 -13.07 2.92
C TYR A 28 4.61 -14.54 3.28
N ARG A 29 5.69 -15.29 3.54
CA ARG A 29 5.61 -16.69 3.94
C ARG A 29 4.85 -16.88 5.25
N LYS A 30 5.02 -15.97 6.21
CA LYS A 30 4.34 -16.03 7.51
C LYS A 30 2.84 -15.81 7.38
N ILE A 31 2.42 -14.78 6.62
CA ILE A 31 1.01 -14.50 6.34
C ILE A 31 0.33 -15.71 5.69
N LEU A 32 0.95 -16.28 4.66
CA LEU A 32 0.38 -17.43 3.94
C LEU A 32 0.38 -18.70 4.79
N ALA A 33 1.40 -18.90 5.63
CA ALA A 33 1.45 -20.03 6.56
C ALA A 33 0.30 -19.99 7.56
N ASP A 34 -0.03 -18.82 8.10
CA ASP A 34 -1.15 -18.67 9.05
C ASP A 34 -2.50 -18.93 8.37
N LEU A 35 -2.71 -18.46 7.15
CA LEU A 35 -3.89 -18.79 6.36
C LEU A 35 -4.01 -20.30 6.10
N LYS A 36 -2.90 -20.97 5.75
CA LYS A 36 -2.89 -22.44 5.54
C LYS A 36 -3.25 -23.21 6.80
N ARG A 37 -2.85 -22.70 7.98
CA ARG A 37 -3.12 -23.32 9.30
C ARG A 37 -4.57 -23.15 9.75
N VAL A 38 -5.28 -22.12 9.26
CA VAL A 38 -6.66 -21.81 9.66
C VAL A 38 -7.58 -21.85 8.44
N PRO A 39 -8.17 -23.01 8.07
CA PRO A 39 -8.94 -23.18 6.84
C PRO A 39 -10.18 -22.27 6.72
N SER A 40 -10.72 -21.79 7.83
CA SER A 40 -11.85 -20.85 7.86
C SER A 40 -11.43 -19.40 7.58
N ALA A 41 -10.14 -19.06 7.72
CA ALA A 41 -9.65 -17.70 7.52
C ALA A 41 -9.80 -17.25 6.08
N LYS A 42 -10.19 -15.99 5.90
CA LYS A 42 -10.36 -15.31 4.61
C LYS A 42 -9.51 -14.07 4.53
N LEU A 43 -8.95 -13.80 3.36
CA LEU A 43 -8.12 -12.63 3.07
C LEU A 43 -8.39 -12.11 1.65
N THR A 44 -8.67 -10.84 1.51
CA THR A 44 -8.60 -10.15 0.21
C THR A 44 -7.18 -9.64 0.02
N LEU A 45 -6.48 -10.13 -1.00
CA LEU A 45 -5.08 -9.84 -1.25
C LEU A 45 -4.92 -9.07 -2.57
N ASN A 46 -4.22 -7.96 -2.50
CA ASN A 46 -3.62 -7.35 -3.68
C ASN A 46 -2.15 -7.75 -3.76
N ILE A 47 -1.75 -8.39 -4.83
CA ILE A 47 -0.36 -8.58 -5.21
C ILE A 47 -0.14 -7.91 -6.56
N SER A 48 0.81 -6.97 -6.61
CA SER A 48 1.17 -6.37 -7.90
C SER A 48 1.86 -7.40 -8.80
N ALA A 49 1.56 -7.35 -10.08
CA ALA A 49 2.12 -8.30 -11.04
C ALA A 49 3.65 -8.23 -11.12
N VAL A 50 4.25 -7.04 -10.91
CA VAL A 50 5.70 -6.90 -10.85
C VAL A 50 6.30 -7.69 -9.69
N LEU A 51 5.64 -7.73 -8.53
CA LEU A 51 6.12 -8.53 -7.40
C LEU A 51 6.08 -10.03 -7.71
N VAL A 52 5.05 -10.53 -8.40
CA VAL A 52 5.00 -11.94 -8.82
C VAL A 52 6.18 -12.31 -9.71
N GLU A 53 6.53 -11.44 -10.67
CA GLU A 53 7.71 -11.62 -11.51
C GLU A 53 9.02 -11.58 -10.69
N LEU A 54 9.12 -10.66 -9.72
CA LEU A 54 10.29 -10.59 -8.84
C LEU A 54 10.44 -11.82 -7.94
N LEU A 55 9.34 -12.36 -7.42
CA LEU A 55 9.35 -13.59 -6.62
C LEU A 55 9.84 -14.79 -7.45
N ASP A 56 9.33 -14.94 -8.66
CA ASP A 56 9.74 -16.01 -9.58
C ASP A 56 11.22 -15.90 -9.94
N GLN A 57 11.68 -14.72 -10.36
CA GLN A 57 13.07 -14.44 -10.72
C GLN A 57 14.06 -14.64 -9.56
N ASN A 58 13.62 -14.48 -8.32
CA ASN A 58 14.48 -14.58 -7.14
C ASN A 58 14.37 -15.92 -6.40
N GLY A 59 13.71 -16.93 -7.01
CA GLY A 59 13.59 -18.28 -6.43
C GLY A 59 12.63 -18.36 -5.24
N CYS A 60 11.64 -17.46 -5.17
CA CYS A 60 10.57 -17.43 -4.18
C CYS A 60 9.22 -17.94 -4.77
N GLY A 61 9.27 -18.86 -5.72
CA GLY A 61 8.10 -19.41 -6.40
C GLY A 61 7.13 -20.17 -5.47
N ASP A 62 7.62 -20.66 -4.34
CA ASP A 62 6.81 -21.25 -3.28
C ASP A 62 5.71 -20.31 -2.75
N VAL A 63 5.96 -19.00 -2.71
CA VAL A 63 4.95 -18.00 -2.35
C VAL A 63 3.83 -17.97 -3.38
N ILE A 64 4.17 -18.06 -4.67
CA ILE A 64 3.18 -18.11 -5.77
C ILE A 64 2.35 -19.37 -5.67
N ASP A 65 2.97 -20.51 -5.38
CA ASP A 65 2.29 -21.80 -5.21
C ASP A 65 1.37 -21.79 -3.99
N ASP A 66 1.79 -21.18 -2.88
CA ASP A 66 0.98 -21.00 -1.68
C ASP A 66 -0.26 -20.12 -1.95
N ILE A 67 -0.10 -19.01 -2.69
CA ILE A 67 -1.23 -18.16 -3.10
C ILE A 67 -2.19 -18.97 -3.98
N ARG A 68 -1.68 -19.76 -4.94
CA ARG A 68 -2.50 -20.61 -5.81
C ARG A 68 -3.32 -21.60 -5.00
N LEU A 69 -2.69 -22.29 -4.05
CA LEU A 69 -3.36 -23.22 -3.14
C LEU A 69 -4.49 -22.54 -2.33
N LEU A 70 -4.25 -21.35 -1.83
CA LEU A 70 -5.23 -20.61 -1.02
C LEU A 70 -6.38 -20.04 -1.88
N LEU A 71 -6.13 -19.69 -3.15
CA LEU A 71 -7.15 -19.37 -4.13
C LEU A 71 -8.06 -20.58 -4.41
N GLU A 72 -7.48 -21.76 -4.66
CA GLU A 72 -8.23 -23.01 -4.86
C GLU A 72 -9.12 -23.37 -3.66
N ARG A 73 -8.63 -23.10 -2.44
CA ARG A 73 -9.40 -23.28 -1.20
C ARG A 73 -10.46 -22.20 -0.96
N GLY A 74 -10.50 -21.14 -1.78
CA GLY A 74 -11.37 -19.99 -1.58
C GLY A 74 -11.08 -19.24 -0.28
N GLN A 75 -9.87 -19.33 0.25
CA GLN A 75 -9.41 -18.57 1.41
C GLN A 75 -8.91 -17.17 1.03
N ILE A 76 -8.38 -17.03 -0.18
CA ILE A 76 -7.95 -15.74 -0.74
C ILE A 76 -8.81 -15.40 -1.95
N GLU A 77 -9.11 -14.12 -2.14
CA GLU A 77 -9.43 -13.52 -3.42
C GLU A 77 -8.33 -12.53 -3.80
N LEU A 78 -7.97 -12.49 -5.09
CA LEU A 78 -7.07 -11.48 -5.63
C LEU A 78 -7.85 -10.31 -6.21
N THR A 79 -7.29 -9.10 -6.07
CA THR A 79 -7.82 -7.90 -6.73
C THR A 79 -7.03 -7.56 -7.99
N GLY A 80 -7.66 -6.86 -8.93
CA GLY A 80 -6.97 -6.13 -9.97
C GLY A 80 -6.24 -4.91 -9.42
N SER A 81 -5.26 -4.42 -10.18
CA SER A 81 -4.49 -3.22 -9.90
C SER A 81 -3.73 -2.79 -11.15
N ALA A 82 -2.76 -1.89 -11.03
CA ALA A 82 -1.82 -1.52 -12.08
C ALA A 82 -0.46 -2.21 -11.87
N LYS A 83 0.18 -2.69 -12.95
CA LYS A 83 1.38 -3.54 -12.88
C LYS A 83 2.55 -2.89 -12.17
N PHE A 84 2.92 -1.68 -12.58
CA PHE A 84 4.09 -0.97 -12.08
C PHE A 84 3.75 0.14 -11.08
N HIS A 85 2.59 0.06 -10.46
CA HIS A 85 2.21 0.90 -9.33
C HIS A 85 2.20 2.43 -9.60
N PRO A 86 1.73 2.92 -10.77
CA PRO A 86 1.65 4.36 -11.01
C PRO A 86 0.53 5.02 -10.21
N LEU A 87 0.63 6.34 -10.00
CA LEU A 87 -0.43 7.13 -9.41
C LEU A 87 -1.53 7.39 -10.46
N LEU A 88 -2.49 6.46 -10.56
CA LEU A 88 -3.48 6.40 -11.64
C LEU A 88 -4.25 7.71 -11.88
N PRO A 89 -4.69 8.48 -10.85
CA PRO A 89 -5.40 9.74 -11.08
C PRO A 89 -4.61 10.84 -11.80
N LYS A 90 -3.29 10.62 -12.04
CA LYS A 90 -2.38 11.64 -12.57
C LYS A 90 -1.74 11.28 -13.90
N ILE A 91 -2.08 10.14 -14.46
CA ILE A 91 -1.63 9.72 -15.80
C ILE A 91 -2.82 9.66 -16.77
N PRO A 92 -2.61 9.74 -18.10
CA PRO A 92 -3.65 9.64 -19.11
C PRO A 92 -4.44 8.33 -19.03
N GLU A 93 -5.70 8.36 -19.48
CA GLU A 93 -6.63 7.23 -19.40
C GLU A 93 -6.12 5.97 -20.12
N ASP A 94 -5.50 6.14 -21.26
CA ASP A 94 -4.91 5.04 -22.04
C ASP A 94 -3.73 4.38 -21.30
N GLU A 95 -2.92 5.17 -20.58
CA GLU A 95 -1.89 4.65 -19.69
C GLU A 95 -2.48 3.90 -18.48
N VAL A 96 -3.56 4.43 -17.89
CA VAL A 96 -4.29 3.72 -16.81
C VAL A 96 -4.77 2.36 -17.30
N ILE A 97 -5.47 2.32 -18.45
CA ILE A 97 -5.99 1.08 -19.05
C ILE A 97 -4.83 0.12 -19.35
N ARG A 98 -3.74 0.63 -19.93
CA ARG A 98 -2.57 -0.18 -20.25
C ARG A 98 -1.95 -0.83 -19.00
N GLN A 99 -1.72 -0.07 -17.95
CA GLN A 99 -1.15 -0.57 -16.70
C GLN A 99 -2.03 -1.66 -16.04
N ILE A 100 -3.36 -1.49 -16.10
CA ILE A 100 -4.32 -2.49 -15.61
C ILE A 100 -4.23 -3.77 -16.46
N LYS A 101 -4.25 -3.66 -17.78
CA LYS A 101 -4.15 -4.80 -18.69
C LYS A 101 -2.82 -5.55 -18.57
N LEU A 102 -1.71 -4.84 -18.36
CA LEU A 102 -0.41 -5.47 -18.10
C LEU A 102 -0.42 -6.27 -16.79
N ASN A 103 -1.08 -5.75 -15.76
CA ASN A 103 -1.25 -6.47 -14.50
C ASN A 103 -2.09 -7.73 -14.70
N GLU A 104 -3.25 -7.62 -15.35
CA GLU A 104 -4.15 -8.75 -15.64
C GLU A 104 -3.46 -9.83 -16.46
N ALA A 105 -2.76 -9.46 -17.55
CA ALA A 105 -2.06 -10.42 -18.40
C ALA A 105 -0.98 -11.19 -17.62
N THR A 106 -0.22 -10.49 -16.77
CA THR A 106 0.82 -11.11 -15.96
C THR A 106 0.20 -12.04 -14.91
N LEU A 107 -0.79 -11.59 -14.13
CA LEU A 107 -1.41 -12.42 -13.10
C LEU A 107 -2.15 -13.62 -13.71
N THR A 108 -2.77 -13.47 -14.87
CA THR A 108 -3.37 -14.59 -15.60
C THR A 108 -2.30 -15.62 -16.03
N LYS A 109 -1.12 -15.17 -16.44
CA LYS A 109 0.00 -16.07 -16.77
C LYS A 109 0.40 -16.95 -15.57
N TYR A 110 0.43 -16.39 -14.36
CA TYR A 110 0.88 -17.10 -13.16
C TYR A 110 -0.24 -17.90 -12.48
N PHE A 111 -1.47 -17.41 -12.45
CA PHE A 111 -2.58 -18.01 -11.70
C PHE A 111 -3.66 -18.65 -12.60
N GLY A 112 -3.60 -18.45 -13.92
CA GLY A 112 -4.57 -19.04 -14.86
C GLY A 112 -6.01 -18.67 -14.51
N ASP A 113 -6.89 -19.67 -14.56
CA ASP A 113 -8.32 -19.53 -14.26
C ASP A 113 -8.65 -19.22 -12.80
N LEU A 114 -7.66 -19.27 -11.90
CA LEU A 114 -7.84 -18.87 -10.51
C LEU A 114 -7.84 -17.34 -10.35
N PHE A 115 -7.23 -16.59 -11.28
CA PHE A 115 -7.27 -15.14 -11.29
C PHE A 115 -8.58 -14.65 -11.93
N LYS A 116 -9.58 -14.38 -11.11
CA LYS A 116 -10.90 -13.84 -11.50
C LYS A 116 -11.25 -12.64 -10.62
N PRO A 117 -10.52 -11.53 -10.75
CA PRO A 117 -10.68 -10.40 -9.83
C PRO A 117 -12.07 -9.76 -10.00
N LYS A 118 -12.77 -9.55 -8.89
CA LYS A 118 -13.98 -8.74 -8.84
C LYS A 118 -13.69 -7.33 -8.34
N GLY A 119 -12.69 -7.19 -7.48
CA GLY A 119 -12.30 -5.93 -6.88
C GLY A 119 -11.11 -5.28 -7.56
N PHE A 120 -11.04 -3.96 -7.43
CA PHE A 120 -9.94 -3.15 -7.90
C PHE A 120 -9.28 -2.39 -6.74
N PHE A 121 -7.98 -2.49 -6.64
CA PHE A 121 -7.15 -1.68 -5.75
C PHE A 121 -6.34 -0.70 -6.59
N PRO A 122 -6.66 0.59 -6.56
CA PRO A 122 -5.79 1.58 -7.19
C PRO A 122 -4.51 1.70 -6.37
N PRO A 123 -3.30 1.67 -6.99
CA PRO A 123 -2.05 1.93 -6.30
C PRO A 123 -2.16 3.11 -5.33
N GLU A 124 -1.59 2.99 -4.12
CA GLU A 124 -1.68 3.97 -3.02
C GLU A 124 -3.12 4.26 -2.55
N MET A 125 -4.06 3.38 -2.88
CA MET A 125 -5.49 3.65 -2.70
C MET A 125 -5.88 5.01 -3.31
N ALA A 126 -5.16 5.41 -4.38
CA ALA A 126 -5.32 6.69 -5.05
C ALA A 126 -6.61 6.69 -5.88
N PHE A 127 -7.63 7.29 -5.32
CA PHE A 127 -8.97 7.33 -5.89
C PHE A 127 -9.25 8.64 -6.64
N SER A 128 -9.84 8.51 -7.82
CA SER A 128 -10.61 9.52 -8.51
C SER A 128 -11.83 8.89 -9.17
N ILE A 129 -12.83 9.70 -9.52
CA ILE A 129 -14.03 9.20 -10.20
C ILE A 129 -13.69 8.57 -11.56
N ASP A 130 -12.67 9.09 -12.27
CA ASP A 130 -12.23 8.54 -13.55
C ASP A 130 -11.60 7.16 -13.38
N VAL A 131 -10.79 6.93 -12.33
CA VAL A 131 -10.24 5.61 -12.01
C VAL A 131 -11.36 4.62 -11.71
N ALA A 132 -12.39 5.02 -10.95
CA ALA A 132 -13.55 4.17 -10.68
C ALA A 132 -14.33 3.85 -11.97
N ARG A 133 -14.52 4.83 -12.85
CA ARG A 133 -15.19 4.66 -14.15
C ARG A 133 -14.43 3.66 -15.03
N ILE A 134 -13.12 3.81 -15.14
CA ILE A 134 -12.26 2.89 -15.91
C ILE A 134 -12.32 1.48 -15.34
N ALA A 135 -12.19 1.32 -14.02
CA ALA A 135 -12.28 0.02 -13.38
C ALA A 135 -13.65 -0.65 -13.63
N SER A 136 -14.75 0.10 -13.52
CA SER A 136 -16.09 -0.38 -13.83
C SER A 136 -16.23 -0.82 -15.29
N GLN A 137 -15.72 -0.04 -16.24
CA GLN A 137 -15.73 -0.34 -17.68
C GLN A 137 -14.90 -1.59 -18.03
N LEU A 138 -13.81 -1.85 -17.30
CA LEU A 138 -13.00 -3.06 -17.42
C LEU A 138 -13.64 -4.29 -16.77
N GLY A 139 -14.81 -4.13 -16.14
CA GLY A 139 -15.61 -5.25 -15.63
C GLY A 139 -15.45 -5.53 -14.13
N TYR A 140 -14.65 -4.76 -13.40
CA TYR A 140 -14.58 -4.85 -11.95
C TYR A 140 -15.93 -4.51 -11.31
N LYS A 141 -16.20 -5.05 -10.13
CA LYS A 141 -17.49 -4.91 -9.43
C LYS A 141 -17.40 -3.98 -8.23
N TRP A 142 -16.19 -3.77 -7.72
CA TRP A 142 -15.96 -2.90 -6.60
C TRP A 142 -14.55 -2.31 -6.59
N ILE A 143 -14.40 -1.20 -5.88
CA ILE A 143 -13.14 -0.53 -5.61
C ILE A 143 -13.00 -0.30 -4.11
N ILE A 144 -11.75 -0.38 -3.61
CA ILE A 144 -11.43 -0.03 -2.22
C ILE A 144 -10.79 1.35 -2.15
N VAL A 145 -11.19 2.14 -1.15
CA VAL A 145 -10.73 3.51 -0.95
C VAL A 145 -10.56 3.82 0.54
N ASP A 146 -9.90 4.93 0.85
CA ASP A 146 -9.78 5.40 2.23
C ASP A 146 -11.09 6.05 2.72
N GLU A 147 -11.35 6.01 4.04
CA GLU A 147 -12.54 6.58 4.69
C GLU A 147 -12.75 8.07 4.37
N LEU A 148 -11.66 8.84 4.24
CA LEU A 148 -11.73 10.28 3.90
C LEU A 148 -12.29 10.55 2.50
N SER A 149 -12.42 9.54 1.64
CA SER A 149 -13.13 9.65 0.37
C SER A 149 -14.64 9.83 0.55
N PHE A 150 -15.21 9.45 1.69
CA PHE A 150 -16.66 9.56 1.94
C PHE A 150 -17.10 11.01 2.17
N SER A 151 -16.49 11.71 3.13
CA SER A 151 -16.94 13.05 3.56
C SER A 151 -15.82 14.00 3.98
N ARG A 152 -14.57 13.62 3.84
CA ARG A 152 -13.38 14.35 4.36
C ARG A 152 -13.32 14.43 5.90
N GLU A 153 -14.24 13.80 6.61
CA GLU A 153 -14.28 13.73 8.07
C GLU A 153 -14.31 12.27 8.52
N LEU A 154 -13.55 11.95 9.55
CA LEU A 154 -13.54 10.60 10.12
C LEU A 154 -14.78 10.33 10.99
N GLY A 155 -15.25 9.08 10.96
CA GLY A 155 -16.36 8.63 11.79
C GLY A 155 -17.75 9.00 11.28
N GLN A 156 -17.87 9.54 10.07
CA GLN A 156 -19.15 9.81 9.41
C GLN A 156 -19.69 8.62 8.62
N LEU A 157 -18.84 7.64 8.36
CA LEU A 157 -19.18 6.46 7.58
C LEU A 157 -19.82 5.38 8.46
N SER A 158 -20.92 4.79 8.00
CA SER A 158 -21.52 3.61 8.63
C SER A 158 -21.05 2.34 7.92
N TYR A 159 -20.56 1.37 8.68
CA TYR A 159 -20.04 0.10 8.17
C TYR A 159 -21.12 -1.02 8.18
N ASP A 160 -22.39 -0.66 8.25
CA ASP A 160 -23.55 -1.55 8.09
C ASP A 160 -24.22 -1.42 6.70
N ASN A 161 -23.61 -0.66 5.80
CA ASN A 161 -24.13 -0.37 4.47
C ASN A 161 -23.15 -0.80 3.36
N ARG A 162 -23.70 -1.15 2.21
CA ARG A 162 -22.96 -1.23 0.94
C ARG A 162 -23.12 0.09 0.19
N TYR A 163 -22.04 0.75 -0.09
CA TYR A 163 -22.05 1.97 -0.89
C TYR A 163 -21.79 1.67 -2.36
N THR A 164 -22.38 2.50 -3.25
CA THR A 164 -22.14 2.47 -4.69
C THR A 164 -21.77 3.85 -5.20
N VAL A 165 -20.96 3.89 -6.26
CA VAL A 165 -20.56 5.17 -6.86
C VAL A 165 -21.71 5.69 -7.72
N LYS A 166 -22.21 6.89 -7.42
CA LYS A 166 -23.29 7.51 -8.16
C LYS A 166 -22.90 7.70 -9.65
N GLY A 167 -23.78 7.21 -10.54
CA GLY A 167 -23.53 7.26 -11.99
C GLY A 167 -22.75 6.06 -12.55
N LEU A 168 -22.35 5.10 -11.70
CA LEU A 168 -21.79 3.81 -12.12
C LEU A 168 -22.74 2.70 -11.67
N ASP A 169 -23.33 1.98 -12.63
CA ASP A 169 -24.33 0.95 -12.35
C ASP A 169 -23.74 -0.20 -11.53
N ASP A 170 -24.32 -0.40 -10.32
CA ASP A 170 -23.96 -1.48 -9.38
C ASP A 170 -22.46 -1.62 -9.08
N PHE A 171 -21.69 -0.55 -9.26
CA PHE A 171 -20.27 -0.53 -8.90
C PHE A 171 -20.10 -0.14 -7.43
N SER A 172 -19.72 -1.12 -6.61
CA SER A 172 -19.58 -0.93 -5.17
C SER A 172 -18.29 -0.19 -4.82
N ILE A 173 -18.34 0.56 -3.74
CA ILE A 173 -17.16 1.20 -3.15
C ILE A 173 -17.08 0.80 -1.67
N TYR A 174 -15.95 0.26 -1.27
CA TYR A 174 -15.69 -0.16 0.10
C TYR A 174 -14.61 0.73 0.72
N PHE A 175 -14.85 1.11 1.97
CA PHE A 175 -13.99 2.06 2.67
C PHE A 175 -13.13 1.35 3.71
N ARG A 176 -11.84 1.62 3.65
CA ARG A 176 -10.90 1.27 4.70
C ARG A 176 -11.32 1.95 6.00
N GLU A 177 -11.52 1.19 7.06
CA GLU A 177 -11.67 1.75 8.39
C GLU A 177 -10.31 2.27 8.87
N ARG A 178 -10.18 3.58 8.85
CA ARG A 178 -8.89 4.24 8.94
C ARG A 178 -8.26 4.12 10.32
N ARG A 179 -9.04 4.34 11.39
CA ARG A 179 -8.52 4.34 12.77
C ARG A 179 -7.95 3.00 13.18
N MET A 180 -8.67 1.91 12.93
CA MET A 180 -8.21 0.57 13.30
C MET A 180 -7.04 0.13 12.42
N SER A 181 -7.08 0.46 11.12
CA SER A 181 -5.96 0.19 10.22
C SER A 181 -4.68 0.90 10.68
N TYR A 182 -4.76 2.16 11.09
CA TYR A 182 -3.59 2.88 11.62
C TYR A 182 -3.10 2.33 12.97
N LYS A 183 -4.01 1.95 13.87
CA LYS A 183 -3.64 1.36 15.16
C LYS A 183 -2.91 0.02 14.98
N ILE A 184 -3.29 -0.77 13.97
CA ILE A 184 -2.57 -1.99 13.60
C ILE A 184 -1.21 -1.60 12.99
N LEU A 185 -1.20 -0.73 11.98
CA LEU A 185 0.02 -0.30 11.26
C LEU A 185 1.08 0.27 12.22
N SER A 186 0.67 1.06 13.21
CA SER A 186 1.57 1.64 14.22
C SER A 186 2.04 0.63 15.28
N GLY A 187 1.44 -0.57 15.34
CA GLY A 187 1.71 -1.58 16.35
C GLY A 187 1.06 -1.31 17.71
N GLN A 188 0.14 -0.34 17.80
CA GLN A 188 -0.63 -0.06 19.01
C GLN A 188 -1.57 -1.22 19.36
N LEU A 189 -2.17 -1.85 18.34
CA LEU A 189 -2.98 -3.06 18.49
C LEU A 189 -2.17 -4.29 18.07
N GLY A 190 -1.14 -4.59 18.82
CA GLY A 190 -0.19 -5.68 18.52
C GLY A 190 -0.66 -7.08 18.87
N THR A 191 -1.85 -7.26 19.47
CA THR A 191 -2.44 -8.57 19.80
C THR A 191 -3.92 -8.61 19.44
N GLY A 192 -4.45 -9.83 19.16
CA GLY A 192 -5.88 -10.03 18.90
C GLY A 192 -6.77 -9.56 20.04
N ASN A 193 -6.33 -9.73 21.27
CA ASN A 193 -7.07 -9.25 22.45
C ASN A 193 -7.21 -7.72 22.48
N LEU A 194 -6.14 -6.99 22.15
CA LEU A 194 -6.20 -5.52 22.03
C LEU A 194 -7.14 -5.06 20.93
N LEU A 195 -7.16 -5.75 19.79
CA LEU A 195 -8.09 -5.44 18.72
C LEU A 195 -9.54 -5.63 19.18
N ILE A 196 -9.85 -6.77 19.81
CA ILE A 196 -11.17 -7.06 20.35
C ILE A 196 -11.59 -6.02 21.38
N GLN A 197 -10.72 -5.65 22.32
CA GLN A 197 -10.99 -4.58 23.29
C GLN A 197 -11.20 -3.22 22.61
N GLY A 198 -10.40 -2.90 21.61
CA GLY A 198 -10.51 -1.66 20.86
C GLY A 198 -11.83 -1.54 20.05
N LEU A 199 -12.43 -2.66 19.66
CA LEU A 199 -13.74 -2.72 19.00
C LEU A 199 -14.89 -2.56 19.99
N GLY A 200 -14.74 -3.08 21.21
CA GLY A 200 -15.73 -2.93 22.28
C GLY A 200 -17.16 -3.32 21.85
N ASP A 201 -18.13 -2.44 22.06
CA ASP A 201 -19.54 -2.70 21.71
C ASP A 201 -19.82 -2.81 20.19
N ARG A 202 -18.89 -2.40 19.34
CA ARG A 202 -19.01 -2.62 17.89
C ARG A 202 -19.08 -4.12 17.53
N LEU A 203 -18.44 -4.99 18.31
CA LEU A 203 -18.48 -6.44 18.12
C LEU A 203 -19.90 -7.02 18.09
N LYS A 204 -20.85 -6.37 18.78
CA LYS A 204 -22.26 -6.79 18.86
C LYS A 204 -23.12 -6.29 17.69
N ARG A 205 -22.57 -5.41 16.84
CA ARG A 205 -23.31 -4.81 15.74
C ARG A 205 -23.19 -5.66 14.48
N HIS A 206 -24.21 -5.62 13.65
CA HIS A 206 -24.15 -6.19 12.31
C HIS A 206 -23.47 -5.18 11.37
N GLU A 207 -22.16 -5.12 11.45
CA GLU A 207 -21.32 -4.26 10.60
C GLU A 207 -20.05 -5.02 10.18
N TYR A 208 -19.38 -4.54 9.15
CA TYR A 208 -18.08 -5.05 8.78
C TYR A 208 -16.97 -4.10 9.28
N LEU A 209 -15.82 -4.69 9.62
CA LEU A 209 -14.57 -3.99 9.82
C LEU A 209 -13.70 -4.26 8.60
N LEU A 210 -13.42 -3.25 7.79
CA LEU A 210 -12.49 -3.36 6.67
C LEU A 210 -11.15 -2.72 7.06
N THR A 211 -10.16 -3.54 7.38
CA THR A 211 -8.78 -3.08 7.59
C THR A 211 -7.98 -3.23 6.32
N ALA A 212 -7.18 -2.23 5.99
CA ALA A 212 -6.35 -2.25 4.79
C ALA A 212 -4.98 -1.61 5.04
N MET A 213 -3.91 -2.32 4.67
CA MET A 213 -2.53 -1.90 4.86
C MET A 213 -1.57 -2.75 4.03
N ASP A 214 -0.29 -2.36 4.04
CA ASP A 214 0.77 -3.17 3.46
C ASP A 214 0.91 -4.49 4.22
N GLY A 215 1.03 -5.59 3.48
CA GLY A 215 1.30 -6.90 4.05
C GLY A 215 2.63 -6.95 4.79
N GLU A 216 3.60 -6.16 4.33
CA GLU A 216 4.91 -5.99 4.94
C GLU A 216 4.86 -5.49 6.40
N THR A 217 3.73 -4.91 6.81
CA THR A 217 3.45 -4.55 8.22
C THR A 217 3.58 -5.77 9.12
N PHE A 218 3.16 -6.95 8.64
CA PHE A 218 3.15 -8.18 9.41
C PHE A 218 4.48 -8.92 9.26
N GLY A 219 5.46 -8.51 10.07
CA GLY A 219 6.75 -9.17 10.22
C GLY A 219 7.93 -8.37 9.68
N HIS A 220 7.83 -7.68 8.55
CA HIS A 220 8.93 -6.87 8.01
C HIS A 220 9.00 -5.49 8.65
N HIS A 221 7.97 -4.66 8.50
CA HIS A 221 7.94 -3.31 9.09
C HIS A 221 7.75 -3.37 10.62
N ARG A 222 6.97 -4.33 11.10
CA ARG A 222 6.65 -4.51 12.51
C ARG A 222 6.92 -5.97 12.94
N PRO A 223 8.16 -6.28 13.30
CA PRO A 223 8.51 -7.62 13.77
C PRO A 223 7.62 -8.07 14.95
N GLY A 224 7.09 -9.28 14.88
CA GLY A 224 6.16 -9.84 15.87
C GLY A 224 4.68 -9.61 15.55
N MET A 225 4.36 -8.69 14.63
CA MET A 225 2.95 -8.44 14.25
C MET A 225 2.30 -9.58 13.44
N GLU A 226 3.08 -10.48 12.84
CA GLU A 226 2.55 -11.66 12.17
C GLU A 226 1.71 -12.53 13.11
N HIS A 227 2.02 -12.56 14.42
CA HIS A 227 1.22 -13.29 15.41
C HIS A 227 -0.20 -12.73 15.58
N LEU A 228 -0.40 -11.43 15.31
CA LEU A 228 -1.72 -10.80 15.36
C LEU A 228 -2.69 -11.45 14.37
N LEU A 229 -2.24 -11.71 13.13
CA LEU A 229 -3.09 -12.33 12.11
C LEU A 229 -3.59 -13.70 12.59
N TYR A 230 -2.70 -14.55 13.08
CA TYR A 230 -3.10 -15.87 13.60
C TYR A 230 -4.08 -15.77 14.77
N GLU A 231 -3.86 -14.83 15.70
CA GLU A 231 -4.75 -14.61 16.83
C GLU A 231 -6.16 -14.19 16.40
N ILE A 232 -6.25 -13.33 15.37
CA ILE A 232 -7.55 -12.89 14.84
C ILE A 232 -8.22 -14.01 14.06
N TYR A 233 -7.48 -14.73 13.21
CA TYR A 233 -8.03 -15.84 12.42
C TYR A 233 -8.56 -16.99 13.29
N THR A 234 -8.06 -17.14 14.52
CA THR A 234 -8.53 -18.12 15.49
C THR A 234 -9.51 -17.56 16.52
N SER A 235 -9.80 -16.26 16.46
CA SER A 235 -10.79 -15.60 17.35
C SER A 235 -12.20 -16.14 17.07
N LYS A 236 -13.03 -16.15 18.14
CA LYS A 236 -14.46 -16.46 18.02
C LYS A 236 -15.35 -15.22 17.88
N GLU A 237 -14.78 -14.04 18.15
CA GLU A 237 -15.47 -12.77 18.14
C GLU A 237 -15.53 -12.12 16.75
N LEU A 238 -14.59 -12.50 15.87
CA LEU A 238 -14.49 -11.97 14.51
C LEU A 238 -14.61 -13.11 13.49
N GLU A 239 -15.52 -12.93 12.55
CA GLU A 239 -15.65 -13.79 11.39
C GLU A 239 -14.92 -13.13 10.20
N THR A 240 -13.94 -13.82 9.62
CA THR A 240 -13.23 -13.30 8.46
C THR A 240 -14.01 -13.54 7.18
N VAL A 241 -14.11 -12.50 6.33
CA VAL A 241 -14.85 -12.53 5.06
C VAL A 241 -14.02 -11.94 3.93
N LEU A 242 -14.30 -12.37 2.70
CA LEU A 242 -13.77 -11.70 1.50
C LEU A 242 -14.58 -10.42 1.25
N ILE A 243 -13.93 -9.37 0.74
CA ILE A 243 -14.65 -8.12 0.41
C ILE A 243 -15.75 -8.38 -0.61
N SER A 244 -15.53 -9.27 -1.58
CA SER A 244 -16.56 -9.65 -2.55
C SER A 244 -17.79 -10.32 -1.95
N ASP A 245 -17.70 -10.86 -0.75
CA ASP A 245 -18.85 -11.49 -0.06
C ASP A 245 -19.72 -10.48 0.69
N LEU A 246 -19.20 -9.29 0.99
CA LEU A 246 -19.94 -8.23 1.68
C LEU A 246 -21.23 -7.81 0.96
N VAL A 247 -21.31 -7.98 -0.36
CA VAL A 247 -22.54 -7.70 -1.12
C VAL A 247 -23.69 -8.61 -0.70
N LYS A 248 -23.42 -9.82 -0.21
CA LYS A 248 -24.44 -10.77 0.26
C LYS A 248 -25.00 -10.38 1.62
N GLU A 249 -24.11 -9.84 2.49
CA GLU A 249 -24.45 -9.41 3.84
C GLU A 249 -25.16 -8.04 3.85
N PHE A 250 -24.76 -7.16 2.92
CA PHE A 250 -25.28 -5.79 2.79
C PHE A 250 -25.83 -5.56 1.36
N PRO A 251 -26.95 -6.19 0.98
CA PRO A 251 -27.43 -6.20 -0.42
C PRO A 251 -27.97 -4.84 -0.89
N LYS A 252 -28.43 -3.98 0.02
CA LYS A 252 -29.04 -2.67 -0.35
C LYS A 252 -27.94 -1.65 -0.62
N PRO A 253 -27.86 -1.08 -1.86
CA PRO A 253 -26.88 -0.07 -2.17
C PRO A 253 -27.28 1.31 -1.66
N VAL A 254 -26.31 2.07 -1.18
CA VAL A 254 -26.43 3.48 -0.87
C VAL A 254 -25.57 4.27 -1.86
N PRO A 255 -26.15 5.00 -2.83
CA PRO A 255 -25.39 5.73 -3.82
C PRO A 255 -24.76 6.99 -3.22
N ILE A 256 -23.46 7.18 -3.46
CA ILE A 256 -22.68 8.33 -2.98
C ILE A 256 -21.82 8.93 -4.08
N THR A 257 -21.35 10.14 -3.85
CA THR A 257 -20.36 10.81 -4.70
C THR A 257 -19.03 10.89 -3.92
N PRO A 258 -18.13 9.91 -4.08
CA PRO A 258 -16.90 9.89 -3.33
C PRO A 258 -15.91 10.95 -3.80
N LEU A 259 -15.03 11.37 -2.91
CA LEU A 259 -14.04 12.43 -3.12
C LEU A 259 -12.67 11.84 -3.44
N PRO A 260 -11.81 12.53 -4.21
CA PRO A 260 -10.43 12.10 -4.43
C PRO A 260 -9.67 11.92 -3.12
N SER A 261 -8.93 10.82 -2.99
CA SER A 261 -8.20 10.47 -1.77
C SER A 261 -7.05 9.52 -2.03
N THR A 262 -6.21 9.34 -1.02
CA THR A 262 -5.24 8.23 -0.88
C THR A 262 -5.29 7.73 0.55
N TRP A 263 -4.72 6.55 0.81
CA TRP A 263 -4.61 6.06 2.19
C TRP A 263 -3.61 6.84 3.07
N ALA A 264 -2.71 7.62 2.44
CA ALA A 264 -1.77 8.50 3.13
C ALA A 264 -2.26 9.96 3.26
N LEU A 265 -3.51 10.24 2.84
CA LEU A 265 -4.11 11.57 2.96
C LEU A 265 -4.25 11.98 4.43
N MET A 266 -3.89 13.22 4.75
CA MET A 266 -4.02 13.81 6.07
C MET A 266 -5.04 14.94 6.05
N GLU A 267 -5.65 15.28 7.21
CA GLU A 267 -6.66 16.36 7.29
C GLU A 267 -6.11 17.70 6.82
N LYS A 268 -4.86 18.03 7.17
CA LYS A 268 -4.17 19.24 6.67
C LYS A 268 -4.03 19.30 5.15
N ASP A 269 -3.96 18.15 4.49
CA ASP A 269 -3.88 18.07 3.02
C ASP A 269 -5.24 18.40 2.40
N LEU A 270 -6.34 18.11 3.12
CA LEU A 270 -7.69 18.47 2.72
C LEU A 270 -7.91 19.99 2.72
N GLU A 271 -7.38 20.69 3.73
CA GLU A 271 -7.42 22.15 3.81
C GLU A 271 -6.72 22.81 2.60
N LYS A 272 -5.64 22.17 2.12
CA LYS A 272 -4.89 22.60 0.93
C LYS A 272 -5.49 22.10 -0.39
N ASN A 273 -6.62 21.35 -0.33
CA ASN A 273 -7.20 20.65 -1.48
C ASN A 273 -6.16 19.80 -2.26
N ALA A 274 -5.26 19.13 -1.53
CA ALA A 274 -4.18 18.31 -2.07
C ALA A 274 -4.39 16.82 -1.71
N PRO A 275 -5.35 16.11 -2.32
CA PRO A 275 -5.70 14.72 -1.96
C PRO A 275 -4.56 13.72 -2.21
N PHE A 276 -3.56 14.10 -2.99
CA PHE A 276 -2.41 13.28 -3.36
C PHE A 276 -1.08 13.85 -2.83
N ALA A 277 -1.09 14.60 -1.72
CA ALA A 277 0.03 15.41 -1.25
C ALA A 277 1.36 14.65 -1.09
N ARG A 278 1.35 13.32 -0.83
CA ARG A 278 2.59 12.53 -0.73
C ARG A 278 3.24 12.25 -2.08
N TRP A 279 2.51 12.43 -3.18
CA TRP A 279 2.95 12.20 -4.57
C TRP A 279 2.87 13.45 -5.42
N LEU A 280 2.05 14.42 -5.03
CA LEU A 280 1.87 15.71 -5.70
C LEU A 280 1.50 16.77 -4.65
N ASP A 281 2.50 17.31 -3.96
CA ASP A 281 2.33 18.44 -3.04
C ASP A 281 2.57 19.74 -3.81
N PRO A 282 1.62 20.68 -3.82
CA PRO A 282 1.78 21.97 -4.52
C PRO A 282 2.96 22.82 -4.03
N GLY A 283 3.52 22.52 -2.86
CA GLY A 283 4.70 23.21 -2.32
C GLY A 283 6.02 22.43 -2.51
N ASN A 284 6.01 21.34 -3.26
CA ASN A 284 7.17 20.47 -3.44
C ASN A 284 7.74 20.62 -4.86
N ALA A 285 8.81 21.39 -4.99
CA ALA A 285 9.46 21.64 -6.28
C ALA A 285 10.01 20.36 -6.95
N ILE A 286 10.38 19.34 -6.16
CA ILE A 286 10.83 18.06 -6.72
C ILE A 286 9.66 17.35 -7.40
N HIS A 287 8.49 17.26 -6.75
CA HIS A 287 7.28 16.70 -7.35
C HIS A 287 6.89 17.41 -8.65
N GLU A 288 6.93 18.75 -8.68
CA GLU A 288 6.60 19.53 -9.89
C GLU A 288 7.47 19.09 -11.08
N HIS A 289 8.79 19.01 -10.88
CA HIS A 289 9.72 18.61 -11.93
C HIS A 289 9.62 17.12 -12.29
N GLN A 290 9.35 16.24 -11.31
CA GLN A 290 9.12 14.82 -11.57
C GLN A 290 7.88 14.62 -12.46
N TRP A 291 6.76 15.30 -12.17
CA TRP A 291 5.55 15.22 -12.99
C TRP A 291 5.74 15.84 -14.38
N GLU A 292 6.50 16.93 -14.49
CA GLU A 292 6.86 17.48 -15.81
C GLU A 292 7.64 16.47 -16.65
N LEU A 293 8.58 15.76 -16.03
CA LEU A 293 9.38 14.73 -16.71
C LEU A 293 8.55 13.49 -17.08
N VAL A 294 7.61 13.06 -16.21
CA VAL A 294 6.65 11.99 -16.54
C VAL A 294 5.81 12.35 -17.74
N ASN A 295 5.20 13.54 -17.73
CA ASN A 295 4.34 13.99 -18.83
C ASN A 295 5.12 14.06 -20.15
N LEU A 296 6.33 14.62 -20.12
CA LEU A 296 7.22 14.65 -21.28
C LEU A 296 7.54 13.25 -21.79
N ALA A 297 7.86 12.30 -20.89
CA ALA A 297 8.17 10.92 -21.28
C ALA A 297 6.95 10.23 -21.94
N ILE A 298 5.75 10.40 -21.38
CA ILE A 298 4.52 9.87 -21.94
C ILE A 298 4.27 10.46 -23.34
N GLU A 299 4.32 11.78 -23.48
CA GLU A 299 4.07 12.48 -24.74
C GLU A 299 5.01 12.04 -25.87
N VAL A 300 6.30 11.93 -25.59
CA VAL A 300 7.28 11.55 -26.63
C VAL A 300 7.14 10.09 -27.03
N VAL A 301 6.78 9.20 -26.11
CA VAL A 301 6.55 7.79 -26.43
C VAL A 301 5.26 7.63 -27.23
N HIS A 302 4.18 8.36 -26.93
CA HIS A 302 2.93 8.35 -27.70
C HIS A 302 3.11 8.84 -29.14
N ARG A 303 4.09 9.73 -29.38
CA ARG A 303 4.42 10.22 -30.73
C ARG A 303 5.44 9.35 -31.48
N SER A 304 6.02 8.35 -30.80
CA SER A 304 7.02 7.48 -31.42
C SER A 304 6.39 6.52 -32.43
N ASP A 305 7.12 6.18 -33.48
CA ASP A 305 6.66 5.21 -34.48
C ASP A 305 6.66 3.79 -33.89
N GLU A 306 5.49 3.18 -33.77
CA GLU A 306 5.34 1.82 -33.26
C GLU A 306 6.04 0.75 -34.12
N LYS A 307 6.37 1.07 -35.39
CA LYS A 307 7.11 0.18 -36.28
C LYS A 307 8.63 0.26 -36.10
N ASP A 308 9.10 1.25 -35.31
CA ASP A 308 10.53 1.34 -35.02
C ASP A 308 10.99 0.14 -34.15
N PRO A 309 12.08 -0.52 -34.50
CA PRO A 309 12.57 -1.68 -33.74
C PRO A 309 12.85 -1.41 -32.27
N THR A 310 13.09 -0.15 -31.89
CA THR A 310 13.36 0.25 -30.49
C THR A 310 12.08 0.59 -29.72
N PHE A 311 10.93 0.74 -30.40
CA PHE A 311 9.68 1.19 -29.77
C PHE A 311 9.26 0.30 -28.60
N THR A 312 9.22 -1.02 -28.80
CA THR A 312 8.82 -1.96 -27.75
C THR A 312 9.65 -1.79 -26.47
N LYS A 313 10.97 -1.68 -26.62
CA LYS A 313 11.89 -1.49 -25.49
C LYS A 313 11.65 -0.15 -24.77
N THR A 314 11.45 0.92 -25.54
CA THR A 314 11.16 2.26 -24.98
C THR A 314 9.80 2.30 -24.29
N ARG A 315 8.79 1.63 -24.86
CA ARG A 315 7.45 1.51 -24.27
C ARG A 315 7.49 0.75 -22.95
N GLU A 316 8.19 -0.39 -22.89
CA GLU A 316 8.39 -1.16 -21.68
C GLU A 316 9.16 -0.38 -20.60
N ALA A 317 10.14 0.43 -21.03
CA ALA A 317 10.87 1.31 -20.12
C ALA A 317 9.94 2.38 -19.50
N LEU A 318 9.05 3.00 -20.31
CA LEU A 318 8.06 3.96 -19.81
C LEU A 318 7.09 3.27 -18.85
N ASP A 319 6.56 2.08 -19.19
CA ASP A 319 5.65 1.33 -18.33
C ASP A 319 6.20 1.16 -16.91
N ARG A 320 7.52 0.95 -16.77
CA ARG A 320 8.21 0.78 -15.49
C ARG A 320 8.52 2.11 -14.82
N ALA A 321 8.94 3.12 -15.57
CA ALA A 321 9.45 4.38 -15.06
C ALA A 321 8.37 5.29 -14.43
N ILE A 322 7.07 5.04 -14.73
CA ILE A 322 5.96 5.85 -14.19
C ILE A 322 5.45 5.40 -12.81
N HIS A 323 6.20 4.51 -12.12
CA HIS A 323 5.85 4.05 -10.77
C HIS A 323 5.78 5.19 -9.75
N SER A 324 4.94 5.04 -8.74
CA SER A 324 4.66 6.10 -7.75
C SER A 324 5.77 6.28 -6.70
N ASP A 325 6.62 5.27 -6.48
CA ASP A 325 7.61 5.26 -5.39
C ASP A 325 8.55 6.47 -5.42
N GLN A 326 9.01 6.89 -6.60
CA GLN A 326 9.92 8.02 -6.73
C GLN A 326 9.38 9.33 -6.13
N PHE A 327 8.05 9.52 -6.20
CA PHE A 327 7.38 10.69 -5.61
C PHE A 327 7.24 10.54 -4.09
N TRP A 328 6.87 9.34 -3.63
CA TRP A 328 6.79 9.02 -2.21
C TRP A 328 8.10 9.32 -1.49
N TRP A 329 9.22 8.86 -2.06
CA TRP A 329 10.55 9.11 -1.54
C TRP A 329 11.00 10.57 -1.64
N ALA A 330 10.34 11.40 -2.46
CA ALA A 330 10.57 12.83 -2.58
C ALA A 330 9.66 13.68 -1.67
N SER A 331 8.74 13.06 -0.93
CA SER A 331 7.76 13.79 -0.11
C SER A 331 8.37 14.45 1.12
N ALA A 332 9.43 13.87 1.71
CA ALA A 332 9.99 14.23 3.02
C ALA A 332 8.94 14.23 4.15
N LYS A 333 7.82 13.45 4.00
CA LYS A 333 6.68 13.41 4.93
C LYS A 333 6.23 11.98 5.22
N PRO A 334 6.93 11.24 6.07
CA PRO A 334 8.31 11.45 6.58
C PRO A 334 9.39 10.85 5.70
N TRP A 335 9.02 10.22 4.57
CA TRP A 335 9.90 9.37 3.76
C TRP A 335 10.80 10.20 2.83
N TRP A 336 12.08 9.80 2.79
CA TRP A 336 13.08 10.43 1.94
C TRP A 336 14.13 9.43 1.48
N SER A 337 14.44 9.44 0.18
CA SER A 337 15.58 8.73 -0.39
C SER A 337 16.07 9.40 -1.66
N LEU A 338 17.22 10.05 -1.60
CA LEU A 338 17.83 10.69 -2.77
C LEU A 338 18.19 9.66 -3.86
N GLU A 339 18.59 8.43 -3.46
CA GLU A 339 18.85 7.32 -4.40
C GLU A 339 17.59 6.98 -5.21
N MET A 340 16.43 6.88 -4.55
CA MET A 340 15.17 6.52 -5.22
C MET A 340 14.63 7.66 -6.09
N ILE A 341 14.83 8.91 -5.67
CA ILE A 341 14.47 10.11 -6.43
C ILE A 341 15.31 10.17 -7.71
N GLU A 342 16.62 10.00 -7.58
CA GLU A 342 17.55 10.00 -8.72
C GLU A 342 17.25 8.86 -9.69
N ALA A 343 17.07 7.64 -9.19
CA ALA A 343 16.81 6.47 -10.02
C ALA A 343 15.55 6.65 -10.86
N GLY A 344 14.43 7.11 -10.27
CA GLY A 344 13.18 7.36 -11.00
C GLY A 344 13.32 8.46 -12.05
N ALA A 345 13.93 9.58 -11.70
CA ALA A 345 14.18 10.67 -12.64
C ALA A 345 15.12 10.24 -13.80
N LYS A 346 16.12 9.41 -13.50
CA LYS A 346 17.03 8.85 -14.50
C LYS A 346 16.28 7.92 -15.47
N GLU A 347 15.43 7.03 -14.97
CA GLU A 347 14.66 6.12 -15.83
C GLU A 347 13.78 6.92 -16.82
N LEU A 348 13.06 7.94 -16.34
CA LEU A 348 12.23 8.81 -17.19
C LEU A 348 13.06 9.59 -18.22
N LYS A 349 14.19 10.17 -17.82
CA LYS A 349 15.12 10.84 -18.75
C LYS A 349 15.63 9.87 -19.83
N ASP A 350 15.96 8.63 -19.44
CA ASP A 350 16.47 7.61 -20.38
C ASP A 350 15.37 7.15 -21.35
N VAL A 351 14.08 7.12 -20.90
CA VAL A 351 12.92 6.92 -21.79
C VAL A 351 12.85 8.00 -22.86
N VAL A 352 12.90 9.29 -22.47
CA VAL A 352 12.89 10.41 -23.43
C VAL A 352 14.08 10.34 -24.39
N ALA A 353 15.26 10.00 -23.89
CA ALA A 353 16.46 9.86 -24.72
C ALA A 353 16.34 8.75 -25.76
N GLY A 354 15.68 7.63 -25.43
CA GLY A 354 15.46 6.48 -26.30
C GLY A 354 14.26 6.59 -27.25
N ALA A 355 13.34 7.53 -26.98
CA ALA A 355 12.12 7.68 -27.76
C ALA A 355 12.39 8.32 -29.14
N THR A 356 11.92 7.68 -30.23
CA THR A 356 12.06 8.21 -31.60
C THR A 356 11.19 9.44 -31.84
N GLY A 357 10.08 9.58 -31.08
CA GLY A 357 9.23 10.76 -31.11
C GLY A 357 9.80 12.01 -30.43
N ALA A 358 10.94 11.89 -29.73
CA ALA A 358 11.56 13.01 -29.02
C ALA A 358 12.43 13.87 -29.94
N THR A 359 12.25 15.19 -29.86
CA THR A 359 13.15 16.18 -30.49
C THR A 359 14.43 16.36 -29.68
N THR A 360 15.44 17.01 -30.28
CA THR A 360 16.67 17.38 -29.57
C THR A 360 16.38 18.27 -28.37
N GLN A 361 15.49 19.26 -28.51
CA GLN A 361 15.11 20.17 -27.44
C GLN A 361 14.44 19.44 -26.27
N GLU A 362 13.59 18.44 -26.54
CA GLU A 362 12.93 17.64 -25.49
C GLU A 362 13.90 16.74 -24.74
N ARG A 363 14.90 16.17 -25.43
CA ARG A 363 16.00 15.43 -24.79
C ARG A 363 16.85 16.32 -23.86
N GLU A 364 17.12 17.55 -24.32
CA GLU A 364 17.81 18.57 -23.49
C GLU A 364 16.94 18.97 -22.30
N ARG A 365 15.62 19.16 -22.49
CA ARG A 365 14.67 19.45 -21.41
C ARG A 365 14.63 18.33 -20.38
N ALA A 366 14.52 17.07 -20.81
CA ALA A 366 14.53 15.91 -19.92
C ALA A 366 15.82 15.83 -19.10
N ARG A 367 16.98 16.12 -19.71
CA ARG A 367 18.27 16.20 -19.01
C ARG A 367 18.27 17.31 -17.98
N SER A 368 17.84 18.50 -18.34
CA SER A 368 17.76 19.64 -17.42
C SER A 368 16.83 19.37 -16.24
N LEU A 369 15.67 18.73 -16.46
CA LEU A 369 14.74 18.33 -15.40
C LEU A 369 15.38 17.32 -14.45
N TYR A 370 16.04 16.29 -14.98
CA TYR A 370 16.78 15.31 -14.19
C TYR A 370 17.85 15.99 -13.30
N GLU A 371 18.68 16.86 -13.89
CA GLU A 371 19.71 17.60 -13.16
C GLU A 371 19.09 18.48 -12.06
N THR A 372 17.99 19.16 -12.35
CA THR A 372 17.27 20.00 -11.39
C THR A 372 16.68 19.18 -10.26
N ILE A 373 16.04 18.05 -10.53
CA ILE A 373 15.47 17.13 -9.52
C ILE A 373 16.57 16.69 -8.55
N VAL A 374 17.69 16.20 -9.08
CA VAL A 374 18.79 15.66 -8.28
C VAL A 374 19.44 16.79 -7.45
N PHE A 375 19.70 17.94 -8.08
CA PHE A 375 20.29 19.08 -7.38
C PHE A 375 19.39 19.60 -6.26
N THR A 376 18.08 19.76 -6.52
CA THR A 376 17.11 20.20 -5.51
C THR A 376 17.03 19.20 -4.36
N GLY A 377 17.00 17.89 -4.65
CA GLY A 377 17.02 16.84 -3.62
C GLY A 377 18.27 16.89 -2.75
N PHE A 378 19.44 17.10 -3.36
CA PHE A 378 20.69 17.27 -2.62
C PHE A 378 20.67 18.54 -1.75
N GLU A 379 20.17 19.66 -2.27
CA GLU A 379 20.00 20.92 -1.51
C GLU A 379 19.09 20.75 -0.30
N TRP A 380 17.94 20.06 -0.45
CA TRP A 380 17.02 19.80 0.65
C TRP A 380 17.68 19.00 1.77
N GLN A 381 18.45 17.97 1.40
CA GLN A 381 19.19 17.18 2.39
C GLN A 381 20.29 17.98 3.08
N ARG A 382 21.07 18.74 2.29
CA ARG A 382 22.20 19.54 2.80
C ARG A 382 21.74 20.68 3.72
N THR A 383 20.59 21.28 3.47
CA THR A 383 20.06 22.42 4.26
C THR A 383 19.27 22.00 5.49
N GLY A 384 19.05 20.68 5.71
CA GLY A 384 18.24 20.16 6.82
C GLY A 384 16.74 20.32 6.62
N LEU A 385 16.29 20.65 5.40
CA LEU A 385 14.85 20.79 5.12
C LEU A 385 14.12 19.44 5.22
N VAL A 386 14.77 18.36 4.80
CA VAL A 386 14.21 17.00 4.90
C VAL A 386 13.90 16.64 6.34
N GLU A 387 14.85 16.85 7.25
CA GLU A 387 14.69 16.56 8.68
C GLU A 387 13.60 17.43 9.32
N ALA A 388 13.52 18.71 8.91
CA ALA A 388 12.49 19.60 9.43
C ALA A 388 11.08 19.17 9.01
N LEU A 389 10.87 18.81 7.74
CA LEU A 389 9.59 18.33 7.22
C LEU A 389 9.19 16.97 7.81
N SER A 390 10.14 16.02 7.92
CA SER A 390 9.92 14.71 8.51
C SER A 390 9.53 14.81 9.97
N LYS A 391 10.23 15.64 10.76
CA LYS A 391 9.94 15.85 12.18
C LYS A 391 8.54 16.42 12.39
N GLN A 392 8.15 17.41 11.59
CA GLN A 392 6.81 17.99 11.67
C GLN A 392 5.73 16.93 11.41
N GLU A 393 5.93 16.07 10.41
CA GLU A 393 4.98 14.99 10.08
C GLU A 393 4.87 13.95 11.20
N ASP A 394 6.00 13.54 11.78
CA ASP A 394 6.04 12.57 12.88
C ASP A 394 5.33 13.09 14.13
N GLU A 395 5.48 14.36 14.47
CA GLU A 395 4.79 14.99 15.59
C GLU A 395 3.28 15.02 15.38
N GLU A 396 2.81 15.37 14.17
CA GLU A 396 1.40 15.36 13.82
C GLU A 396 0.80 13.94 13.82
N MET A 397 1.55 12.95 13.32
CA MET A 397 1.15 11.55 13.36
C MET A 397 0.98 11.05 14.80
N ARG A 398 1.91 11.37 15.69
CA ARG A 398 1.86 10.97 17.11
C ARG A 398 0.64 11.57 17.81
N GLN A 399 0.37 12.85 17.65
CA GLN A 399 -0.79 13.51 18.27
C GLN A 399 -2.11 12.84 17.88
N ARG A 400 -2.25 12.39 16.64
CA ARG A 400 -3.47 11.72 16.13
C ARG A 400 -3.62 10.27 16.54
N THR A 401 -2.51 9.57 16.76
CA THR A 401 -2.53 8.15 17.15
C THR A 401 -2.76 7.96 18.65
N ASP A 402 -2.47 8.96 19.48
CA ASP A 402 -2.62 8.87 20.94
C ASP A 402 -4.07 9.00 21.43
N GLU A 403 -4.97 9.58 20.61
CA GLU A 403 -6.39 9.69 20.96
C GLU A 403 -7.10 8.32 20.88
N GLY A 404 -7.46 7.77 22.03
CA GLY A 404 -8.33 6.60 22.16
C GLY A 404 -7.64 5.23 22.10
N ILE A 405 -6.38 5.12 22.50
CA ILE A 405 -5.70 3.83 22.67
C ILE A 405 -6.23 3.12 23.91
N PRO A 406 -6.68 1.84 23.80
CA PRO A 406 -6.87 1.03 24.99
C PRO A 406 -5.54 0.96 25.75
N GLN A 407 -5.54 1.22 27.05
CA GLN A 407 -4.33 1.04 27.84
C GLN A 407 -3.94 -0.44 27.80
N LEU A 408 -2.72 -0.73 27.36
CA LEU A 408 -2.16 -2.07 27.39
C LEU A 408 -2.13 -2.56 28.82
N SER A 409 -2.78 -3.69 29.11
CA SER A 409 -2.63 -4.34 30.40
C SER A 409 -1.20 -4.89 30.51
N PRO A 410 -0.66 -5.01 31.72
CA PRO A 410 0.67 -5.62 31.94
C PRO A 410 0.78 -7.01 31.25
N LYS A 411 -0.28 -7.82 31.29
CA LYS A 411 -0.33 -9.13 30.62
C LYS A 411 -0.20 -9.06 29.10
N GLU A 412 -0.75 -8.06 28.48
CA GLU A 412 -0.67 -7.87 27.02
C GLU A 412 0.72 -7.41 26.61
N ILE A 413 1.32 -6.53 27.40
CA ILE A 413 2.70 -6.12 27.21
C ILE A 413 3.64 -7.32 27.36
N ASP A 414 3.48 -8.11 28.42
CA ASP A 414 4.26 -9.33 28.64
C ASP A 414 4.13 -10.32 27.48
N LYS A 415 2.92 -10.46 26.91
CA LYS A 415 2.68 -11.30 25.73
C LYS A 415 3.42 -10.79 24.49
N ILE A 416 3.37 -9.48 24.22
CA ILE A 416 4.09 -8.85 23.10
C ILE A 416 5.59 -9.06 23.28
N ILE A 417 6.13 -8.77 24.47
CA ILE A 417 7.56 -8.95 24.77
C ILE A 417 7.97 -10.42 24.65
N ALA A 418 7.15 -11.35 25.12
CA ALA A 418 7.42 -12.78 25.00
C ALA A 418 7.47 -13.24 23.52
N ASN A 419 6.59 -12.74 22.67
CA ASN A 419 6.60 -13.02 21.24
C ASN A 419 7.85 -12.44 20.57
N LEU A 420 8.20 -11.19 20.87
CA LEU A 420 9.41 -10.56 20.34
C LEU A 420 10.69 -11.30 20.79
N ARG A 421 10.76 -11.78 22.03
CA ARG A 421 11.89 -12.59 22.51
C ARG A 421 12.00 -13.94 21.81
N LYS A 422 10.89 -14.60 21.50
CA LYS A 422 10.89 -15.83 20.68
C LYS A 422 11.42 -15.57 19.27
N GLU A 423 10.99 -14.46 18.68
CA GLU A 423 11.48 -14.07 17.34
C GLU A 423 12.98 -13.74 17.38
N ILE A 424 13.47 -13.04 18.40
CA ILE A 424 14.92 -12.82 18.61
C ILE A 424 15.68 -14.15 18.60
N ALA A 425 15.21 -15.14 19.35
CA ALA A 425 15.86 -16.45 19.37
C ALA A 425 15.86 -17.12 17.98
N SER A 426 14.77 -17.00 17.23
CA SER A 426 14.66 -17.52 15.87
C SER A 426 15.62 -16.84 14.89
N VAL A 427 15.65 -15.49 14.88
CA VAL A 427 16.54 -14.75 13.95
C VAL A 427 18.02 -14.90 14.30
N VAL A 428 18.35 -15.01 15.60
CA VAL A 428 19.73 -15.29 16.05
C VAL A 428 20.18 -16.68 15.58
N SER A 429 19.30 -17.70 15.62
CA SER A 429 19.63 -19.04 15.11
C SER A 429 19.90 -19.06 13.58
N ARG A 430 19.44 -18.01 12.87
CA ARG A 430 19.69 -17.82 11.44
C ARG A 430 20.81 -16.80 11.14
N GLU A 431 21.54 -16.38 12.20
CA GLU A 431 22.62 -15.39 12.09
C GLU A 431 22.19 -13.99 11.61
N GLU A 432 20.89 -13.64 11.75
CA GLU A 432 20.32 -12.34 11.37
C GLU A 432 20.47 -11.31 12.51
N TYR A 433 21.70 -10.94 12.85
CA TYR A 433 22.01 -10.15 14.05
C TYR A 433 21.45 -8.72 14.02
N GLU A 434 21.38 -8.07 12.85
CA GLU A 434 20.80 -6.73 12.71
C GLU A 434 19.31 -6.74 13.02
N ARG A 435 18.61 -7.78 12.57
CA ARG A 435 17.20 -7.97 12.89
C ARG A 435 16.98 -8.26 14.37
N ALA A 436 17.81 -9.08 14.98
CA ALA A 436 17.77 -9.31 16.42
C ALA A 436 17.97 -8.02 17.21
N ALA A 437 18.83 -7.11 16.74
CA ALA A 437 19.03 -5.80 17.33
C ALA A 437 17.76 -4.92 17.21
N GLN A 438 17.10 -4.89 16.05
CA GLN A 438 15.83 -4.16 15.85
C GLN A 438 14.73 -4.66 16.79
N LEU A 439 14.56 -5.97 16.89
CA LEU A 439 13.59 -6.60 17.80
C LEU A 439 13.88 -6.27 19.27
N ARG A 440 15.15 -6.31 19.68
CA ARG A 440 15.58 -5.90 21.00
C ARG A 440 15.26 -4.43 21.29
N ASP A 441 15.53 -3.56 20.34
CA ASP A 441 15.30 -2.13 20.51
C ASP A 441 13.80 -1.84 20.57
N ARG A 442 12.97 -2.61 19.84
CA ARG A 442 11.51 -2.56 19.98
C ARG A 442 11.02 -2.98 21.36
N ILE A 443 11.61 -4.01 21.97
CA ILE A 443 11.30 -4.38 23.34
C ILE A 443 11.60 -3.21 24.31
N LYS A 444 12.76 -2.57 24.16
CA LYS A 444 13.13 -1.41 24.98
C LYS A 444 12.16 -0.24 24.84
N GLU A 445 11.67 0.03 23.63
CA GLU A 445 10.64 1.06 23.41
C GLU A 445 9.36 0.73 24.19
N ILE A 446 8.88 -0.52 24.09
CA ILE A 446 7.68 -0.97 24.80
C ILE A 446 7.86 -0.86 26.32
N GLU A 447 9.02 -1.29 26.85
CA GLU A 447 9.35 -1.20 28.27
C GLU A 447 9.46 0.26 28.76
N LYS A 448 10.00 1.17 27.95
CA LYS A 448 10.07 2.61 28.25
C LYS A 448 8.69 3.25 28.34
N PHE A 449 7.77 2.91 27.44
CA PHE A 449 6.37 3.37 27.51
C PHE A 449 5.66 2.93 28.82
N GLN A 450 6.06 1.81 29.42
CA GLN A 450 5.57 1.40 30.74
C GLN A 450 6.15 2.26 31.88
N GLY A 451 7.46 2.55 31.80
CA GLY A 451 8.16 3.29 32.84
C GLY A 451 7.71 4.74 32.99
N ASP A 452 7.46 5.42 31.87
CA ASP A 452 7.02 6.82 31.87
C ASP A 452 5.60 6.99 32.43
N LYS A 453 4.74 5.98 32.34
CA LYS A 453 3.38 5.99 32.93
C LYS A 453 3.35 5.73 34.44
N THR A 454 4.31 5.01 34.97
CA THR A 454 4.43 4.77 36.43
C THR A 454 5.03 5.95 37.19
N SER A 455 5.67 6.90 36.50
CA SER A 455 6.26 8.11 37.13
C SER A 455 5.28 9.32 37.14
N HIS A 456 4.07 9.19 36.58
CA HIS A 456 3.02 10.24 36.58
C HIS A 456 1.75 9.83 37.37
N GLN A 457 1.77 8.74 38.13
CA GLN A 457 0.79 8.41 39.17
C GLN A 457 1.42 8.63 40.54
#